data_1161456eb75918c9f6e5b878090f7e0d
#
_entry.id   1161456eb75918c9f6e5b878090f7e0d
#
_cell.length_a   1.000
_cell.length_b   1.000
_cell.length_c   1.000
_cell.angle_alpha   90.00
_cell.angle_beta   90.00
_cell.angle_gamma   90.00
#
_symmetry.space_group_name_H-M   'P 1'
#
loop_
_entity.id
_entity.type
_entity.pdbx_description
1 polymer ?
#
loop_
_entity_poly.entity_id
_entity_poly.type
_entity_poly.pdbx_seq_one_letter_code
_entity_poly.pdbx_strand_id
1 'polypeptide(L)'
;MSGNFEGIKRQKFGVEIECTGLTREDAAEAVANVLGGTPDYFGGSYDKYNVLDSKDRKWSIVYDSSIKCVDKNGNSASRNYAVELVTPVLEYEDMPLLQEVVRAVRKAGGVTGAEYCAGIHVHIDGAPYTAQSLRNLVNIFASKENFLFDMLQVSPMRESYCQKVDRNFLEKLNKQKPKTIEEIQKLWYDGDISQVHHHYSSTRYRACNLHSFFANRNWEMRACNSTLHAGVIRSYVILALAISNAALTKKFCSPHISESENLRYSARVWLINLGLNGEEYKNCRKHLISHLEGNIAWLHPEDAIKQRERLKAERIAAREQRVEPVREVQQQDDNVPAEIPEPTVSEYDEDFEQEETFEMSM
;
A
#
# COMPACT_ATOMS: atom_id res chain seq x y z
N MET A 1 11.32 -14.78 17.07
CA MET A 1 10.57 -13.62 17.63
C MET A 1 9.27 -13.55 16.85
N SER A 2 8.15 -13.97 17.43
CA SER A 2 6.82 -13.77 16.84
C SER A 2 6.55 -12.26 16.88
N GLY A 3 6.66 -11.59 15.74
CA GLY A 3 6.27 -10.20 15.62
C GLY A 3 4.82 -10.04 16.03
N ASN A 4 4.49 -8.95 16.70
CA ASN A 4 3.12 -8.66 17.17
C ASN A 4 2.21 -8.30 15.97
N PHE A 5 1.86 -9.34 15.16
CA PHE A 5 1.01 -9.21 13.97
C PHE A 5 -0.42 -8.77 14.33
N GLU A 6 -0.87 -9.09 15.53
CA GLU A 6 -2.18 -8.67 16.03
C GLU A 6 -2.31 -7.15 16.14
N GLY A 7 -1.21 -6.42 16.39
CA GLY A 7 -1.23 -4.98 16.48
C GLY A 7 -1.62 -4.28 15.17
N ILE A 8 -1.35 -4.88 14.00
CA ILE A 8 -1.79 -4.37 12.70
C ILE A 8 -3.32 -4.42 12.60
N LYS A 9 -3.93 -5.53 13.05
CA LYS A 9 -5.38 -5.79 12.91
C LYS A 9 -6.24 -5.05 13.95
N ARG A 10 -5.65 -4.57 15.03
CA ARG A 10 -6.38 -3.89 16.13
C ARG A 10 -6.58 -2.39 15.91
N GLN A 11 -5.96 -1.84 14.88
CA GLN A 11 -6.03 -0.41 14.59
C GLN A 11 -7.25 -0.07 13.76
N LYS A 12 -7.76 1.13 13.97
CA LYS A 12 -8.85 1.71 13.18
C LYS A 12 -8.26 2.57 12.07
N PHE A 13 -8.96 2.60 10.94
CA PHE A 13 -8.54 3.38 9.78
C PHE A 13 -9.74 3.99 9.05
N GLY A 14 -9.47 4.95 8.18
CA GLY A 14 -10.38 5.49 7.18
C GLY A 14 -9.67 5.64 5.85
N VAL A 15 -10.41 5.72 4.76
CA VAL A 15 -9.85 5.89 3.43
C VAL A 15 -10.63 6.93 2.66
N GLU A 16 -9.93 7.85 2.00
CA GLU A 16 -10.46 8.75 0.98
C GLU A 16 -9.94 8.26 -0.38
N ILE A 17 -10.84 8.06 -1.34
CA ILE A 17 -10.52 7.53 -2.67
C ILE A 17 -11.04 8.50 -3.72
N GLU A 18 -10.13 9.19 -4.39
CA GLU A 18 -10.44 10.15 -5.43
C GLU A 18 -10.53 9.44 -6.79
N CYS A 19 -11.57 9.73 -7.56
CA CYS A 19 -11.78 9.20 -8.90
C CYS A 19 -12.62 10.14 -9.77
N THR A 20 -12.72 9.80 -11.04
CA THR A 20 -13.55 10.46 -12.03
C THR A 20 -14.22 9.40 -12.92
N GLY A 21 -14.77 9.76 -14.09
CA GLY A 21 -15.38 8.80 -15.03
C GLY A 21 -16.87 8.55 -14.80
N LEU A 22 -17.37 8.83 -13.58
CA LEU A 22 -18.79 8.73 -13.19
C LEU A 22 -19.16 9.96 -12.36
N THR A 23 -20.45 10.22 -12.22
CA THR A 23 -20.92 11.31 -11.35
C THR A 23 -20.92 10.88 -9.88
N ARG A 24 -20.98 11.86 -8.95
CA ARG A 24 -21.14 11.56 -7.52
C ARG A 24 -22.44 10.81 -7.22
N GLU A 25 -23.51 11.07 -7.98
CA GLU A 25 -24.79 10.36 -7.88
C GLU A 25 -24.60 8.88 -8.27
N ASP A 26 -24.03 8.61 -9.45
CA ASP A 26 -23.73 7.23 -9.91
C ASP A 26 -22.84 6.49 -8.91
N ALA A 27 -21.83 7.18 -8.34
CA ALA A 27 -20.96 6.63 -7.31
C ALA A 27 -21.72 6.30 -6.03
N ALA A 28 -22.63 7.19 -5.60
CA ALA A 28 -23.46 6.98 -4.42
C ALA A 28 -24.42 5.79 -4.60
N GLU A 29 -25.03 5.63 -5.77
CA GLU A 29 -25.85 4.49 -6.11
C GLU A 29 -25.04 3.18 -6.12
N ALA A 30 -23.83 3.18 -6.72
CA ALA A 30 -22.95 2.02 -6.73
C ALA A 30 -22.55 1.58 -5.31
N VAL A 31 -22.25 2.55 -4.42
CA VAL A 31 -21.94 2.31 -3.02
C VAL A 31 -23.17 1.78 -2.27
N ALA A 32 -24.35 2.39 -2.47
CA ALA A 32 -25.60 1.99 -1.84
C ALA A 32 -25.99 0.55 -2.18
N ASN A 33 -25.78 0.13 -3.42
CA ASN A 33 -26.05 -1.25 -3.87
C ASN A 33 -25.21 -2.29 -3.12
N VAL A 34 -23.99 -1.94 -2.70
CA VAL A 34 -23.13 -2.83 -1.90
C VAL A 34 -23.52 -2.80 -0.42
N LEU A 35 -23.82 -1.61 0.10
CA LEU A 35 -24.09 -1.43 1.52
C LEU A 35 -25.51 -1.84 1.93
N GLY A 36 -26.42 -2.02 0.96
CA GLY A 36 -27.83 -2.30 1.18
C GLY A 36 -28.63 -1.06 1.68
N GLY A 37 -28.05 0.15 1.49
CA GLY A 37 -28.67 1.42 1.87
C GLY A 37 -29.29 2.15 0.68
N THR A 38 -29.66 3.41 0.90
CA THR A 38 -30.10 4.34 -0.15
C THR A 38 -29.22 5.58 -0.10
N PRO A 39 -28.89 6.20 -1.27
CA PRO A 39 -28.18 7.46 -1.29
C PRO A 39 -29.06 8.57 -0.71
N ASP A 40 -28.51 9.34 0.21
CA ASP A 40 -29.12 10.55 0.78
C ASP A 40 -28.33 11.76 0.29
N TYR A 41 -28.97 12.60 -0.53
CA TYR A 41 -28.37 13.83 -1.02
C TYR A 41 -28.41 14.92 0.03
N PHE A 42 -27.27 15.21 0.62
CA PHE A 42 -27.11 16.25 1.63
C PHE A 42 -26.84 17.65 1.03
N GLY A 43 -26.23 17.70 -0.17
CA GLY A 43 -25.87 18.95 -0.84
C GLY A 43 -24.70 19.69 -0.19
N GLY A 44 -24.85 21.01 -0.02
CA GLY A 44 -23.82 21.89 0.55
C GLY A 44 -22.69 22.22 -0.44
N SER A 45 -21.62 22.85 0.06
CA SER A 45 -20.47 23.26 -0.75
C SER A 45 -19.70 22.09 -1.39
N TYR A 46 -19.78 20.92 -0.77
CA TYR A 46 -19.17 19.69 -1.23
C TYR A 46 -20.10 18.81 -2.08
N ASP A 47 -21.33 19.28 -2.38
CA ASP A 47 -22.32 18.57 -3.21
C ASP A 47 -22.37 17.07 -2.86
N LYS A 48 -22.70 16.84 -1.58
CA LYS A 48 -22.44 15.60 -0.85
C LYS A 48 -23.60 14.63 -0.90
N TYR A 49 -23.29 13.36 -1.12
CA TYR A 49 -24.17 12.21 -0.87
C TYR A 49 -23.67 11.42 0.34
N ASN A 50 -24.58 10.83 1.10
CA ASN A 50 -24.28 9.90 2.19
C ASN A 50 -25.00 8.58 1.94
N VAL A 51 -24.37 7.49 2.34
CA VAL A 51 -24.95 6.13 2.35
C VAL A 51 -24.63 5.52 3.70
N LEU A 52 -25.64 4.96 4.37
CA LEU A 52 -25.43 4.21 5.61
C LEU A 52 -25.18 2.73 5.31
N ASP A 53 -24.24 2.13 6.01
CA ASP A 53 -24.04 0.69 5.98
C ASP A 53 -24.90 -0.04 7.04
N SER A 54 -24.84 -1.36 7.10
CA SER A 54 -25.60 -2.18 8.05
C SER A 54 -25.25 -1.97 9.53
N LYS A 55 -24.21 -1.17 9.82
CA LYS A 55 -23.81 -0.75 11.18
C LYS A 55 -24.13 0.73 11.42
N ASP A 56 -24.99 1.34 10.61
CA ASP A 56 -25.35 2.77 10.63
C ASP A 56 -24.13 3.71 10.48
N ARG A 57 -23.03 3.25 9.91
CA ARG A 57 -21.85 4.06 9.65
C ARG A 57 -22.01 4.78 8.30
N LYS A 58 -21.59 6.03 8.26
CA LYS A 58 -21.80 6.92 7.13
C LYS A 58 -20.63 6.86 6.16
N TRP A 59 -20.89 6.38 4.95
CA TRP A 59 -20.04 6.53 3.78
C TRP A 59 -20.44 7.80 3.05
N SER A 60 -19.49 8.63 2.66
CA SER A 60 -19.76 9.91 2.01
C SER A 60 -19.11 9.97 0.64
N ILE A 61 -19.84 10.53 -0.31
CA ILE A 61 -19.35 10.83 -1.65
C ILE A 61 -19.39 12.33 -1.81
N VAL A 62 -18.22 12.95 -1.96
CA VAL A 62 -18.06 14.40 -1.92
C VAL A 62 -17.32 14.93 -3.14
N TYR A 63 -17.43 16.23 -3.36
CA TYR A 63 -16.68 16.96 -4.37
C TYR A 63 -15.28 17.30 -3.86
N ASP A 64 -14.24 16.96 -4.65
CA ASP A 64 -12.89 17.50 -4.49
C ASP A 64 -12.49 18.28 -5.73
N SER A 65 -12.04 19.52 -5.52
CA SER A 65 -11.68 20.46 -6.60
C SER A 65 -10.34 20.17 -7.25
N SER A 66 -9.50 19.31 -6.69
CA SER A 66 -8.19 18.95 -7.24
C SER A 66 -8.31 17.99 -8.42
N ILE A 67 -9.43 17.27 -8.51
CA ILE A 67 -9.62 16.20 -9.49
C ILE A 67 -9.90 16.79 -10.89
N LYS A 68 -9.12 16.36 -11.87
CA LYS A 68 -9.37 16.60 -13.28
C LYS A 68 -10.51 15.72 -13.77
N CYS A 69 -11.66 16.33 -14.09
CA CYS A 69 -12.88 15.59 -14.43
C CYS A 69 -12.88 15.11 -15.88
N VAL A 70 -13.16 13.81 -16.05
CA VAL A 70 -13.48 13.20 -17.35
C VAL A 70 -14.73 12.33 -17.22
N ASP A 71 -15.39 12.08 -18.36
CA ASP A 71 -16.45 11.07 -18.45
C ASP A 71 -15.83 9.65 -18.63
N LYS A 72 -16.67 8.63 -18.71
CA LYS A 72 -16.26 7.24 -18.92
C LYS A 72 -15.50 6.98 -20.22
N ASN A 73 -15.53 7.91 -21.18
CA ASN A 73 -14.83 7.84 -22.47
C ASN A 73 -13.56 8.65 -22.47
N GLY A 74 -13.19 9.29 -21.33
CA GLY A 74 -12.02 10.14 -21.20
C GLY A 74 -12.19 11.57 -21.71
N ASN A 75 -13.40 11.99 -22.08
CA ASN A 75 -13.66 13.36 -22.50
C ASN A 75 -13.78 14.27 -21.29
N SER A 76 -13.38 15.54 -21.42
CA SER A 76 -13.53 16.54 -20.36
C SER A 76 -14.98 16.63 -19.90
N ALA A 77 -15.19 16.58 -18.58
CA ALA A 77 -16.50 16.54 -17.95
C ALA A 77 -16.67 17.67 -16.94
N SER A 78 -17.93 17.85 -16.49
CA SER A 78 -18.26 18.84 -15.47
C SER A 78 -17.75 18.44 -14.08
N ARG A 79 -17.75 19.39 -13.13
CA ARG A 79 -17.35 19.15 -11.73
C ARG A 79 -18.15 18.04 -11.03
N ASN A 80 -19.28 17.61 -11.57
CA ASN A 80 -20.06 16.50 -11.01
C ASN A 80 -19.32 15.16 -11.09
N TYR A 81 -18.32 15.06 -11.98
CA TYR A 81 -17.44 13.92 -12.15
C TYR A 81 -16.21 13.94 -11.24
N ALA A 82 -16.04 14.96 -10.38
CA ALA A 82 -15.04 14.93 -9.32
C ALA A 82 -15.63 14.17 -8.12
N VAL A 83 -15.15 12.98 -7.90
CA VAL A 83 -15.66 12.06 -6.88
C VAL A 83 -14.58 11.74 -5.87
N GLU A 84 -14.83 12.05 -4.62
CA GLU A 84 -14.06 11.57 -3.48
C GLU A 84 -14.97 10.69 -2.61
N LEU A 85 -14.68 9.40 -2.56
CA LEU A 85 -15.33 8.45 -1.68
C LEU A 85 -14.63 8.43 -0.33
N VAL A 86 -15.35 8.85 0.72
CA VAL A 86 -14.86 8.91 2.10
C VAL A 86 -15.52 7.81 2.92
N THR A 87 -14.73 6.90 3.46
CA THR A 87 -15.24 5.83 4.33
C THR A 87 -15.54 6.36 5.74
N PRO A 88 -16.39 5.69 6.50
CA PRO A 88 -16.40 5.85 7.96
C PRO A 88 -15.11 5.32 8.59
N VAL A 89 -15.00 5.39 9.90
CA VAL A 89 -13.97 4.65 10.63
C VAL A 89 -14.23 3.16 10.48
N LEU A 90 -13.25 2.46 9.92
CA LEU A 90 -13.26 1.03 9.64
C LEU A 90 -12.30 0.29 10.56
N GLU A 91 -12.56 -1.01 10.72
CA GLU A 91 -11.70 -2.00 11.38
C GLU A 91 -11.13 -2.97 10.34
N TYR A 92 -10.15 -3.78 10.70
CA TYR A 92 -9.49 -4.69 9.76
C TYR A 92 -10.46 -5.69 9.12
N GLU A 93 -11.48 -6.10 9.86
CA GLU A 93 -12.54 -7.01 9.43
C GLU A 93 -13.47 -6.39 8.37
N ASP A 94 -13.52 -5.07 8.27
CA ASP A 94 -14.29 -4.35 7.24
C ASP A 94 -13.55 -4.29 5.87
N MET A 95 -12.33 -4.81 5.79
CA MET A 95 -11.53 -4.78 4.56
C MET A 95 -12.23 -5.42 3.34
N PRO A 96 -12.94 -6.57 3.46
CA PRO A 96 -13.71 -7.12 2.35
C PRO A 96 -14.80 -6.18 1.86
N LEU A 97 -15.52 -5.52 2.77
CA LEU A 97 -16.57 -4.55 2.43
C LEU A 97 -15.99 -3.34 1.66
N LEU A 98 -14.88 -2.78 2.12
CA LEU A 98 -14.16 -1.73 1.39
C LEU A 98 -13.81 -2.18 -0.02
N GLN A 99 -13.31 -3.41 -0.18
CA GLN A 99 -12.93 -3.95 -1.49
C GLN A 99 -14.14 -4.15 -2.41
N GLU A 100 -15.30 -4.51 -1.88
CA GLU A 100 -16.55 -4.64 -2.65
C GLU A 100 -17.06 -3.28 -3.12
N VAL A 101 -17.06 -2.28 -2.25
CA VAL A 101 -17.40 -0.89 -2.59
C VAL A 101 -16.50 -0.37 -3.72
N VAL A 102 -15.19 -0.57 -3.60
CA VAL A 102 -14.24 -0.15 -4.66
C VAL A 102 -14.54 -0.82 -6.00
N ARG A 103 -14.84 -2.14 -5.99
CA ARG A 103 -15.20 -2.85 -7.22
C ARG A 103 -16.51 -2.34 -7.82
N ALA A 104 -17.48 -1.96 -6.99
CA ALA A 104 -18.76 -1.41 -7.46
C ALA A 104 -18.56 -0.05 -8.13
N VAL A 105 -17.80 0.86 -7.53
CA VAL A 105 -17.46 2.16 -8.12
C VAL A 105 -16.72 1.98 -9.46
N ARG A 106 -15.75 1.05 -9.52
CA ARG A 106 -15.07 0.71 -10.77
C ARG A 106 -16.03 0.20 -11.85
N LYS A 107 -16.95 -0.72 -11.49
CA LYS A 107 -17.94 -1.27 -12.43
C LYS A 107 -18.93 -0.23 -12.90
N ALA A 108 -19.25 0.78 -12.09
CA ALA A 108 -20.13 1.89 -12.46
C ALA A 108 -19.47 2.90 -13.43
N GLY A 109 -18.20 2.71 -13.78
CA GLY A 109 -17.49 3.53 -14.75
C GLY A 109 -16.45 4.48 -14.14
N GLY A 110 -16.12 4.30 -12.85
CA GLY A 110 -15.05 5.04 -12.21
C GLY A 110 -13.70 4.80 -12.88
N VAL A 111 -12.96 5.88 -13.12
CA VAL A 111 -11.61 5.90 -13.68
C VAL A 111 -10.65 6.60 -12.73
N THR A 112 -9.41 6.16 -12.73
CA THR A 112 -8.32 6.72 -11.96
C THR A 112 -7.07 6.79 -12.82
N GLY A 113 -6.17 7.71 -12.48
CA GLY A 113 -4.90 7.86 -13.18
C GLY A 113 -4.14 9.07 -12.64
N ALA A 114 -2.83 9.07 -12.82
CA ALA A 114 -1.98 10.16 -12.39
C ALA A 114 -2.33 11.48 -13.09
N GLU A 115 -2.79 11.41 -14.32
CA GLU A 115 -3.23 12.52 -15.16
C GLU A 115 -4.46 13.25 -14.64
N TYR A 116 -5.24 12.60 -13.79
CA TYR A 116 -6.44 13.20 -13.15
C TYR A 116 -6.13 13.85 -11.81
N CYS A 117 -4.87 13.89 -11.39
CA CYS A 117 -4.40 14.43 -10.11
C CYS A 117 -5.02 13.75 -8.88
N ALA A 118 -5.69 12.61 -9.08
CA ALA A 118 -6.38 11.87 -8.04
C ALA A 118 -5.43 11.07 -7.14
N GLY A 119 -5.75 10.99 -5.87
CA GLY A 119 -5.00 10.27 -4.84
C GLY A 119 -5.85 9.33 -3.99
N ILE A 120 -5.17 8.59 -3.13
CA ILE A 120 -5.77 7.85 -2.03
C ILE A 120 -5.10 8.32 -0.75
N HIS A 121 -5.92 8.66 0.24
CA HIS A 121 -5.48 9.05 1.56
C HIS A 121 -5.91 7.98 2.56
N VAL A 122 -4.97 7.47 3.34
CA VAL A 122 -5.24 6.48 4.39
C VAL A 122 -5.04 7.14 5.75
N HIS A 123 -6.11 7.21 6.53
CA HIS A 123 -6.14 7.79 7.87
C HIS A 123 -6.05 6.68 8.91
N ILE A 124 -5.16 6.82 9.87
CA ILE A 124 -4.99 5.87 10.97
C ILE A 124 -5.28 6.59 12.29
N ASP A 125 -6.07 5.94 13.16
CA ASP A 125 -6.42 6.47 14.48
C ASP A 125 -5.19 6.92 15.27
N GLY A 126 -5.21 8.16 15.72
CA GLY A 126 -4.14 8.79 16.49
C GLY A 126 -4.25 8.61 18.00
N ALA A 127 -5.38 8.08 18.51
CA ALA A 127 -5.62 7.98 19.94
C ALA A 127 -4.52 7.21 20.72
N PRO A 128 -3.92 6.12 20.20
CA PRO A 128 -2.89 5.39 20.93
C PRO A 128 -1.50 6.05 20.89
N TYR A 129 -1.34 7.15 20.14
CA TYR A 129 -0.01 7.75 19.97
C TYR A 129 0.44 8.57 21.17
N THR A 130 1.73 8.42 21.48
CA THR A 130 2.51 9.30 22.40
C THR A 130 3.47 10.16 21.59
N ALA A 131 4.10 11.14 22.23
CA ALA A 131 5.16 11.92 21.56
C ALA A 131 6.30 11.04 21.03
N GLN A 132 6.65 9.98 21.76
CA GLN A 132 7.67 9.02 21.31
C GLN A 132 7.24 8.25 20.06
N SER A 133 6.03 7.69 20.03
CA SER A 133 5.55 6.93 18.88
C SER A 133 5.28 7.83 17.66
N LEU A 134 4.84 9.07 17.89
CA LEU A 134 4.66 10.04 16.79
C LEU A 134 6.03 10.43 16.19
N ARG A 135 7.07 10.60 17.00
CA ARG A 135 8.44 10.79 16.52
C ARG A 135 8.94 9.55 15.75
N ASN A 136 8.64 8.35 16.24
CA ASN A 136 8.98 7.12 15.53
C ASN A 136 8.31 7.06 14.15
N LEU A 137 7.03 7.44 14.03
CA LEU A 137 6.30 7.50 12.76
C LEU A 137 7.02 8.39 11.75
N VAL A 138 7.35 9.63 12.15
CA VAL A 138 8.07 10.58 11.29
C VAL A 138 9.43 10.02 10.87
N ASN A 139 10.17 9.43 11.81
CA ASN A 139 11.49 8.84 11.53
C ASN A 139 11.39 7.64 10.58
N ILE A 140 10.36 6.80 10.68
CA ILE A 140 10.11 5.70 9.74
C ILE A 140 9.90 6.26 8.34
N PHE A 141 9.04 7.26 8.18
CA PHE A 141 8.83 7.91 6.89
C PHE A 141 10.13 8.51 6.36
N ALA A 142 10.79 9.38 7.11
CA ALA A 142 12.03 10.06 6.70
C ALA A 142 13.14 9.08 6.29
N SER A 143 13.30 7.98 7.03
CA SER A 143 14.36 6.99 6.74
C SER A 143 14.08 6.14 5.50
N LYS A 144 12.83 6.08 5.03
CA LYS A 144 12.38 5.21 3.94
C LYS A 144 11.76 5.95 2.78
N GLU A 145 11.75 7.29 2.81
CA GLU A 145 11.08 8.12 1.80
C GLU A 145 11.43 7.77 0.37
N ASN A 146 12.73 7.59 0.06
CA ASN A 146 13.15 7.38 -1.32
C ASN A 146 12.49 6.12 -1.88
N PHE A 147 12.72 4.96 -1.28
CA PHE A 147 12.13 3.74 -1.82
C PHE A 147 10.62 3.62 -1.55
N LEU A 148 10.07 4.32 -0.53
CA LEU A 148 8.63 4.37 -0.31
C LEU A 148 7.92 5.08 -1.46
N PHE A 149 8.49 6.18 -1.97
CA PHE A 149 7.97 6.89 -3.13
C PHE A 149 8.07 6.04 -4.40
N ASP A 150 9.19 5.33 -4.59
CA ASP A 150 9.34 4.39 -5.71
C ASP A 150 8.35 3.22 -5.58
N MET A 151 8.21 2.64 -4.38
CA MET A 151 7.30 1.53 -4.09
C MET A 151 5.84 1.90 -4.29
N LEU A 152 5.44 3.13 -3.98
CA LEU A 152 4.10 3.66 -4.20
C LEU A 152 3.93 4.29 -5.58
N GLN A 153 4.99 4.32 -6.39
CA GLN A 153 5.01 4.96 -7.73
C GLN A 153 4.43 6.38 -7.69
N VAL A 154 4.83 7.18 -6.69
CA VAL A 154 4.27 8.52 -6.50
C VAL A 154 4.43 9.34 -7.77
N SER A 155 3.30 9.77 -8.36
CA SER A 155 3.32 10.56 -9.58
C SER A 155 3.97 11.92 -9.33
N PRO A 156 4.87 12.37 -10.22
CA PRO A 156 5.43 13.73 -10.15
C PRO A 156 4.36 14.83 -10.13
N MET A 157 3.20 14.61 -10.75
CA MET A 157 2.06 15.54 -10.72
C MET A 157 1.47 15.71 -9.32
N ARG A 158 1.71 14.76 -8.41
CA ARG A 158 1.20 14.76 -7.04
C ARG A 158 2.24 15.12 -5.99
N GLU A 159 3.51 15.27 -6.34
CA GLU A 159 4.58 15.55 -5.38
C GLU A 159 4.35 16.82 -4.55
N SER A 160 3.71 17.85 -5.13
CA SER A 160 3.34 19.07 -4.40
C SER A 160 2.28 18.83 -3.31
N TYR A 161 1.45 17.80 -3.46
CA TYR A 161 0.38 17.43 -2.51
C TYR A 161 0.81 16.38 -1.49
N CYS A 162 1.94 15.71 -1.70
CA CYS A 162 2.47 14.68 -0.80
C CYS A 162 3.99 14.76 -0.65
N GLN A 163 4.49 15.98 -0.34
CA GLN A 163 5.91 16.25 -0.17
C GLN A 163 6.54 15.35 0.90
N LYS A 164 7.84 15.10 0.77
CA LYS A 164 8.65 14.39 1.77
C LYS A 164 8.67 15.13 3.11
N VAL A 165 9.09 14.45 4.16
CA VAL A 165 9.23 15.04 5.49
C VAL A 165 10.15 16.27 5.44
N ASP A 166 9.73 17.36 6.07
CA ASP A 166 10.51 18.58 6.15
C ASP A 166 11.80 18.35 6.94
N ARG A 167 12.95 18.67 6.35
CA ARG A 167 14.25 18.38 6.94
C ARG A 167 14.52 19.20 8.20
N ASN A 168 14.10 20.47 8.24
CA ASN A 168 14.23 21.33 9.39
C ASN A 168 13.37 20.83 10.56
N PHE A 169 12.12 20.44 10.26
CA PHE A 169 11.26 19.80 11.26
C PHE A 169 11.88 18.50 11.79
N LEU A 170 12.36 17.61 10.90
CA LEU A 170 12.97 16.33 11.28
C LEU A 170 14.19 16.53 12.19
N GLU A 171 15.05 17.50 11.87
CA GLU A 171 16.22 17.83 12.67
C GLU A 171 15.83 18.34 14.05
N LYS A 172 14.92 19.33 14.12
CA LYS A 172 14.40 19.87 15.38
C LYS A 172 13.77 18.77 16.24
N LEU A 173 12.93 17.91 15.63
CA LEU A 173 12.24 16.79 16.29
C LEU A 173 13.23 15.81 16.95
N ASN A 174 14.30 15.45 16.26
CA ASN A 174 15.27 14.49 16.76
C ASN A 174 16.31 15.09 17.71
N LYS A 175 16.62 16.38 17.58
CA LYS A 175 17.52 17.12 18.49
C LYS A 175 16.84 17.41 19.82
N GLN A 176 15.61 17.94 19.79
CA GLN A 176 14.89 18.38 20.99
C GLN A 176 14.21 17.21 21.72
N LYS A 177 13.82 16.15 21.01
CA LYS A 177 13.15 14.96 21.56
C LYS A 177 11.95 15.33 22.43
N PRO A 178 10.95 16.02 21.88
CA PRO A 178 9.78 16.48 22.61
C PRO A 178 9.11 15.35 23.39
N LYS A 179 8.53 15.70 24.54
CA LYS A 179 7.92 14.75 25.49
C LYS A 179 6.38 14.73 25.38
N THR A 180 5.82 15.77 24.80
CA THR A 180 4.36 15.90 24.63
C THR A 180 3.99 16.08 23.16
N ILE A 181 2.73 15.78 22.83
CA ILE A 181 2.18 15.99 21.48
C ILE A 181 2.17 17.49 21.13
N GLU A 182 1.87 18.33 22.10
CA GLU A 182 1.81 19.80 21.95
C GLU A 182 3.19 20.38 21.60
N GLU A 183 4.27 19.84 22.17
CA GLU A 183 5.63 20.22 21.79
C GLU A 183 5.93 19.83 20.33
N ILE A 184 5.49 18.65 19.87
CA ILE A 184 5.63 18.24 18.46
C ILE A 184 4.80 19.15 17.55
N GLN A 185 3.58 19.48 17.95
CA GLN A 185 2.71 20.40 17.20
C GLN A 185 3.36 21.78 17.02
N LYS A 186 3.99 22.31 18.06
CA LYS A 186 4.76 23.59 17.98
C LYS A 186 5.90 23.50 16.98
N LEU A 187 6.62 22.36 16.93
CA LEU A 187 7.68 22.15 15.96
C LEU A 187 7.15 22.03 14.54
N TRP A 188 6.01 21.33 14.35
CA TRP A 188 5.38 21.12 13.05
C TRP A 188 4.94 22.43 12.40
N TYR A 189 4.39 23.36 13.19
CA TYR A 189 3.91 24.66 12.71
C TYR A 189 4.94 25.78 12.92
N ASP A 190 6.18 25.46 13.21
CA ASP A 190 7.26 26.42 13.45
C ASP A 190 6.88 27.53 14.46
N GLY A 191 6.12 27.15 15.49
CA GLY A 191 5.65 28.00 16.57
C GLY A 191 4.22 28.56 16.40
N ASP A 192 3.70 28.65 15.19
CA ASP A 192 2.35 29.16 14.92
C ASP A 192 1.29 28.06 15.01
N ILE A 193 0.91 27.68 16.22
CA ILE A 193 -0.08 26.64 16.49
C ILE A 193 -1.48 26.97 15.97
N SER A 194 -1.79 28.24 15.62
CA SER A 194 -3.08 28.62 15.06
C SER A 194 -3.34 27.97 13.70
N GLN A 195 -2.28 27.57 13.00
CA GLN A 195 -2.33 26.84 11.73
C GLN A 195 -3.17 25.55 11.80
N VAL A 196 -3.33 24.94 12.98
CA VAL A 196 -4.16 23.74 13.16
C VAL A 196 -5.62 23.96 12.72
N HIS A 197 -6.12 25.20 12.83
CA HIS A 197 -7.48 25.56 12.44
C HIS A 197 -7.63 25.94 10.96
N HIS A 198 -6.52 26.01 10.23
CA HIS A 198 -6.54 26.38 8.81
C HIS A 198 -6.67 25.13 7.95
N HIS A 199 -7.88 24.86 7.44
CA HIS A 199 -8.16 23.68 6.61
C HIS A 199 -7.17 23.50 5.44
N TYR A 200 -6.74 24.60 4.82
CA TYR A 200 -5.76 24.60 3.72
C TYR A 200 -4.34 24.99 4.17
N SER A 201 -3.95 24.69 5.42
CA SER A 201 -2.56 24.87 5.83
C SER A 201 -1.62 24.13 4.89
N SER A 202 -0.56 24.78 4.42
CA SER A 202 0.44 24.17 3.52
C SER A 202 1.14 22.96 4.13
N THR A 203 1.14 22.86 5.47
CA THR A 203 1.76 21.75 6.21
C THR A 203 1.03 20.42 6.01
N ARG A 204 -0.25 20.43 5.54
CA ARG A 204 -1.00 19.21 5.23
C ARG A 204 -0.47 18.45 4.02
N TYR A 205 0.28 19.12 3.12
CA TYR A 205 0.74 18.54 1.87
C TYR A 205 2.04 17.74 2.05
N ARG A 206 2.06 16.83 3.02
CA ARG A 206 3.16 15.90 3.31
C ARG A 206 2.70 14.46 3.12
N ALA A 207 3.58 13.58 2.65
CA ALA A 207 3.31 12.14 2.53
C ALA A 207 2.88 11.53 3.87
N CYS A 208 3.52 11.95 4.96
CA CYS A 208 3.10 11.72 6.35
C CYS A 208 2.50 13.01 6.88
N ASN A 209 1.18 13.18 6.74
CA ASN A 209 0.48 14.39 7.15
C ASN A 209 0.14 14.36 8.64
N LEU A 210 0.87 15.14 9.44
CA LEU A 210 0.57 15.36 10.86
C LEU A 210 -0.39 16.52 11.10
N HIS A 211 -0.69 17.36 10.11
CA HIS A 211 -1.74 18.37 10.27
C HIS A 211 -3.07 17.70 10.61
N SER A 212 -3.40 16.58 9.92
CA SER A 212 -4.57 15.76 10.25
C SER A 212 -4.50 15.18 11.67
N PHE A 213 -3.30 14.83 12.16
CA PHE A 213 -3.13 14.34 13.53
C PHE A 213 -3.51 15.41 14.56
N PHE A 214 -3.04 16.65 14.38
CA PHE A 214 -3.30 17.73 15.32
C PHE A 214 -4.73 18.27 15.22
N ALA A 215 -5.31 18.29 14.01
CA ALA A 215 -6.67 18.79 13.78
C ALA A 215 -7.76 17.74 14.08
N ASN A 216 -7.55 16.49 13.67
CA ASN A 216 -8.58 15.44 13.60
C ASN A 216 -8.25 14.19 14.41
N ARG A 217 -7.11 14.15 15.13
CA ARG A 217 -6.67 13.00 15.93
C ARG A 217 -6.42 11.72 15.10
N ASN A 218 -6.05 11.86 13.84
CA ASN A 218 -5.57 10.77 12.99
C ASN A 218 -4.40 11.25 12.14
N TRP A 219 -3.39 10.41 11.90
CA TRP A 219 -2.39 10.73 10.91
C TRP A 219 -2.80 10.18 9.55
N GLU A 220 -2.37 10.86 8.50
CA GLU A 220 -2.79 10.57 7.13
C GLU A 220 -1.58 10.24 6.26
N MET A 221 -1.64 9.11 5.53
CA MET A 221 -0.71 8.75 4.47
C MET A 221 -1.27 9.23 3.12
N ARG A 222 -0.63 10.27 2.53
CA ARG A 222 -1.07 10.90 1.28
C ARG A 222 -0.30 10.46 0.03
N ALA A 223 0.72 9.61 0.19
CA ALA A 223 1.64 9.26 -0.89
C ALA A 223 1.08 8.26 -1.92
N CYS A 224 -0.17 7.79 -1.77
CA CYS A 224 -0.74 6.82 -2.68
C CYS A 224 -1.41 7.48 -3.89
N ASN A 225 -1.04 7.05 -5.11
CA ASN A 225 -1.81 7.41 -6.31
C ASN A 225 -3.19 6.77 -6.25
N SER A 226 -4.19 7.40 -6.88
CA SER A 226 -5.51 6.80 -6.94
C SER A 226 -5.54 5.57 -7.83
N THR A 227 -6.32 4.60 -7.39
CA THR A 227 -6.62 3.37 -8.10
C THR A 227 -7.98 2.83 -7.66
N LEU A 228 -8.70 2.15 -8.56
CA LEU A 228 -9.89 1.37 -8.23
C LEU A 228 -9.58 -0.14 -8.28
N HIS A 229 -8.32 -0.51 -8.13
CA HIS A 229 -7.90 -1.89 -7.94
C HIS A 229 -8.01 -2.26 -6.44
N ALA A 230 -9.03 -3.02 -6.08
CA ALA A 230 -9.35 -3.33 -4.68
C ALA A 230 -8.21 -3.99 -3.89
N GLY A 231 -7.37 -4.81 -4.55
CA GLY A 231 -6.18 -5.43 -3.94
C GLY A 231 -5.07 -4.43 -3.64
N VAL A 232 -4.87 -3.43 -4.51
CA VAL A 232 -3.87 -2.37 -4.30
C VAL A 232 -4.31 -1.44 -3.17
N ILE A 233 -5.59 -1.03 -3.11
CA ILE A 233 -6.12 -0.24 -1.99
C ILE A 233 -5.94 -0.98 -0.67
N ARG A 234 -6.30 -2.28 -0.62
CA ARG A 234 -6.01 -3.12 0.55
C ARG A 234 -4.53 -3.06 0.93
N SER A 235 -3.62 -3.09 -0.04
CA SER A 235 -2.18 -3.06 0.22
C SER A 235 -1.71 -1.73 0.79
N TYR A 236 -2.29 -0.61 0.36
CA TYR A 236 -2.01 0.71 0.92
C TYR A 236 -2.47 0.84 2.38
N VAL A 237 -3.69 0.36 2.67
CA VAL A 237 -4.21 0.34 4.05
C VAL A 237 -3.34 -0.53 4.95
N ILE A 238 -3.01 -1.76 4.51
CA ILE A 238 -2.15 -2.67 5.27
C ILE A 238 -0.76 -2.07 5.51
N LEU A 239 -0.18 -1.39 4.54
CA LEU A 239 1.10 -0.70 4.68
C LEU A 239 1.03 0.40 5.74
N ALA A 240 0.00 1.25 5.70
CA ALA A 240 -0.21 2.32 6.68
C ALA A 240 -0.38 1.75 8.11
N LEU A 241 -1.21 0.71 8.26
CA LEU A 241 -1.40 0.01 9.55
C LEU A 241 -0.10 -0.62 10.07
N ALA A 242 0.73 -1.20 9.18
CA ALA A 242 2.00 -1.82 9.55
C ALA A 242 3.05 -0.77 9.96
N ILE A 243 3.13 0.35 9.25
CA ILE A 243 3.98 1.49 9.61
C ILE A 243 3.55 2.04 10.99
N SER A 244 2.25 2.24 11.19
CA SER A 244 1.69 2.69 12.46
C SER A 244 2.02 1.72 13.60
N ASN A 245 1.78 0.43 13.42
CA ASN A 245 2.12 -0.59 14.41
C ASN A 245 3.60 -0.56 14.77
N ALA A 246 4.50 -0.41 13.79
CA ALA A 246 5.92 -0.29 14.05
C ALA A 246 6.27 0.98 14.84
N ALA A 247 5.61 2.11 14.54
CA ALA A 247 5.80 3.36 15.27
C ALA A 247 5.35 3.26 16.74
N LEU A 248 4.23 2.56 16.99
CA LEU A 248 3.66 2.38 18.32
C LEU A 248 4.45 1.39 19.19
N THR A 249 5.03 0.34 18.59
CA THR A 249 5.63 -0.77 19.34
C THR A 249 7.15 -0.65 19.51
N LYS A 250 7.84 0.05 18.60
CA LYS A 250 9.31 0.21 18.68
C LYS A 250 9.70 1.28 19.71
N LYS A 251 10.73 0.97 20.52
CA LYS A 251 11.29 1.95 21.44
C LYS A 251 11.91 3.14 20.74
N PHE A 252 12.52 2.92 19.57
CA PHE A 252 13.21 3.95 18.79
C PHE A 252 13.22 3.58 17.31
N CYS A 253 13.02 4.58 16.45
CA CYS A 253 13.21 4.49 15.00
C CYS A 253 14.23 5.56 14.58
N SER A 254 15.24 5.15 13.82
CA SER A 254 16.25 6.07 13.28
C SER A 254 15.71 6.84 12.08
N PRO A 255 15.98 8.15 11.96
CA PRO A 255 15.66 8.92 10.76
C PRO A 255 16.71 8.75 9.64
N HIS A 256 17.76 7.94 9.88
CA HIS A 256 18.85 7.76 8.91
C HIS A 256 18.37 7.05 7.65
N ILE A 257 18.64 7.66 6.51
CA ILE A 257 18.32 7.08 5.19
C ILE A 257 19.38 6.03 4.87
N SER A 258 18.93 4.81 4.61
CA SER A 258 19.79 3.74 4.09
C SER A 258 19.63 3.67 2.58
N GLU A 259 20.71 3.88 1.86
CA GLU A 259 20.76 3.64 0.42
C GLU A 259 20.86 2.15 0.15
N SER A 260 20.29 1.71 -0.96
CA SER A 260 20.35 0.32 -1.40
C SER A 260 20.41 0.25 -2.92
N GLU A 261 21.34 -0.52 -3.44
CA GLU A 261 21.48 -0.80 -4.86
C GLU A 261 20.38 -1.77 -5.36
N ASN A 262 19.75 -2.53 -4.46
CA ASN A 262 18.68 -3.45 -4.75
C ASN A 262 17.41 -3.04 -3.99
N LEU A 263 16.64 -2.16 -4.60
CA LEU A 263 15.42 -1.61 -4.00
C LEU A 263 14.39 -2.69 -3.70
N ARG A 264 14.21 -3.66 -4.63
CA ARG A 264 13.21 -4.73 -4.48
C ARG A 264 13.50 -5.64 -3.29
N TYR A 265 14.75 -6.04 -3.10
CA TYR A 265 15.17 -6.81 -1.93
C TYR A 265 14.96 -6.03 -0.63
N SER A 266 15.45 -4.78 -0.60
CA SER A 266 15.37 -3.93 0.59
C SER A 266 13.93 -3.61 0.98
N ALA A 267 13.07 -3.34 0.00
CA ALA A 267 11.63 -3.14 0.24
C ALA A 267 10.98 -4.42 0.80
N ARG A 268 11.26 -5.58 0.21
CA ARG A 268 10.75 -6.87 0.72
C ARG A 268 11.17 -7.12 2.17
N VAL A 269 12.46 -6.94 2.48
CA VAL A 269 12.99 -7.12 3.84
C VAL A 269 12.32 -6.13 4.81
N TRP A 270 12.15 -4.88 4.39
CA TRP A 270 11.50 -3.88 5.23
C TRP A 270 10.02 -4.23 5.49
N LEU A 271 9.25 -4.65 4.48
CA LEU A 271 7.86 -5.08 4.65
C LEU A 271 7.75 -6.28 5.62
N ILE A 272 8.66 -7.25 5.51
CA ILE A 272 8.73 -8.37 6.47
C ILE A 272 9.02 -7.87 7.89
N ASN A 273 9.94 -6.91 8.04
CA ASN A 273 10.30 -6.32 9.34
C ASN A 273 9.19 -5.44 9.93
N LEU A 274 8.26 -4.94 9.10
CA LEU A 274 7.03 -4.30 9.54
C LEU A 274 5.98 -5.30 10.01
N GLY A 275 6.20 -6.61 9.81
CA GLY A 275 5.27 -7.66 10.20
C GLY A 275 4.45 -8.22 9.03
N LEU A 276 4.65 -7.75 7.81
CA LEU A 276 3.94 -8.23 6.62
C LEU A 276 4.57 -9.52 6.08
N ASN A 277 4.56 -10.57 6.89
CA ASN A 277 5.09 -11.89 6.57
C ASN A 277 3.95 -12.92 6.36
N GLY A 278 4.27 -14.08 5.76
CA GLY A 278 3.30 -15.17 5.52
C GLY A 278 2.39 -14.95 4.31
N GLU A 279 1.53 -15.94 4.06
CA GLU A 279 0.61 -15.97 2.90
C GLU A 279 -0.45 -14.86 2.95
N GLU A 280 -0.94 -14.51 4.13
CA GLU A 280 -1.94 -13.44 4.30
C GLU A 280 -1.51 -12.12 3.64
N TYR A 281 -0.21 -11.82 3.66
CA TYR A 281 0.36 -10.58 3.12
C TYR A 281 1.11 -10.77 1.79
N LYS A 282 1.05 -11.96 1.18
CA LYS A 282 1.76 -12.26 -0.09
C LYS A 282 1.34 -11.28 -1.20
N ASN A 283 0.04 -11.16 -1.42
CA ASN A 283 -0.49 -10.25 -2.45
C ASN A 283 -0.21 -8.77 -2.12
N CYS A 284 -0.26 -8.39 -0.83
CA CYS A 284 0.13 -7.05 -0.41
C CYS A 284 1.59 -6.75 -0.78
N ARG A 285 2.53 -7.67 -0.47
CA ARG A 285 3.94 -7.52 -0.88
C ARG A 285 4.08 -7.50 -2.40
N LYS A 286 3.38 -8.37 -3.14
CA LYS A 286 3.40 -8.40 -4.60
C LYS A 286 2.99 -7.03 -5.17
N HIS A 287 1.85 -6.48 -4.78
CA HIS A 287 1.38 -5.18 -5.26
C HIS A 287 2.35 -4.03 -4.96
N LEU A 288 3.03 -4.07 -3.81
CA LEU A 288 3.92 -2.99 -3.41
C LEU A 288 5.30 -3.04 -4.04
N ILE A 289 5.82 -4.23 -4.44
CA ILE A 289 7.22 -4.35 -4.85
C ILE A 289 7.44 -5.00 -6.23
N SER A 290 6.39 -5.47 -6.92
CA SER A 290 6.55 -6.18 -8.21
C SER A 290 7.20 -5.33 -9.29
N HIS A 291 6.93 -4.03 -9.30
CA HIS A 291 7.48 -3.06 -10.26
C HIS A 291 8.87 -2.50 -9.89
N LEU A 292 9.37 -2.79 -8.69
CA LEU A 292 10.71 -2.36 -8.28
C LEU A 292 11.79 -3.20 -8.97
N GLU A 293 12.84 -2.54 -9.41
CA GLU A 293 14.00 -3.20 -10.00
C GLU A 293 14.83 -3.97 -8.97
N GLY A 294 15.49 -5.01 -9.41
CA GLY A 294 16.41 -5.80 -8.63
C GLY A 294 15.92 -7.23 -8.32
N ASN A 295 16.77 -8.00 -7.68
CA ASN A 295 16.49 -9.37 -7.29
C ASN A 295 15.72 -9.41 -5.97
N ILE A 296 14.61 -10.15 -5.92
CA ILE A 296 13.75 -10.21 -4.73
C ILE A 296 14.36 -11.06 -3.59
N ALA A 297 15.21 -12.02 -3.91
CA ALA A 297 15.77 -13.00 -2.96
C ALA A 297 17.16 -12.65 -2.46
N TRP A 298 17.93 -11.90 -3.23
CA TRP A 298 19.36 -11.67 -2.97
C TRP A 298 19.68 -10.18 -3.00
N LEU A 299 20.39 -9.71 -1.98
CA LEU A 299 20.83 -8.31 -1.93
C LEU A 299 21.80 -8.00 -3.06
N HIS A 300 22.77 -8.90 -3.29
CA HIS A 300 23.76 -8.80 -4.35
C HIS A 300 23.45 -9.82 -5.45
N PRO A 301 23.25 -9.41 -6.71
CA PRO A 301 22.91 -10.31 -7.82
C PRO A 301 23.91 -11.45 -8.02
N GLU A 302 25.21 -11.21 -7.78
CA GLU A 302 26.29 -12.21 -7.86
C GLU A 302 26.11 -13.37 -6.89
N ASP A 303 25.47 -13.17 -5.73
CA ASP A 303 25.22 -14.25 -4.78
C ASP A 303 24.16 -15.21 -5.28
N ALA A 304 23.20 -14.72 -6.08
CA ALA A 304 22.24 -15.58 -6.78
C ALA A 304 22.94 -16.50 -7.80
N ILE A 305 23.94 -15.97 -8.50
CA ILE A 305 24.74 -16.76 -9.47
C ILE A 305 25.53 -17.82 -8.73
N LYS A 306 26.29 -17.45 -7.70
CA LYS A 306 27.08 -18.37 -6.87
C LYS A 306 26.23 -19.50 -6.29
N GLN A 307 25.04 -19.15 -5.75
CA GLN A 307 24.10 -20.16 -5.23
C GLN A 307 23.64 -21.14 -6.32
N ARG A 308 23.29 -20.63 -7.51
CA ARG A 308 22.85 -21.45 -8.63
C ARG A 308 23.95 -22.41 -9.08
N GLU A 309 25.20 -21.92 -9.17
CA GLU A 309 26.36 -22.73 -9.49
C GLU A 309 26.63 -23.81 -8.43
N ARG A 310 26.54 -23.45 -7.15
CA ARG A 310 26.67 -24.40 -6.04
C ARG A 310 25.60 -25.48 -6.11
N LEU A 311 24.33 -25.13 -6.27
CA LEU A 311 23.24 -26.10 -6.38
C LEU A 311 23.38 -27.00 -7.61
N LYS A 312 23.91 -26.47 -8.74
CA LYS A 312 24.20 -27.24 -9.93
C LYS A 312 25.32 -28.24 -9.66
N ALA A 313 26.40 -27.82 -9.01
CA ALA A 313 27.51 -28.71 -8.64
C ALA A 313 27.06 -29.81 -7.65
N GLU A 314 26.25 -29.44 -6.63
CA GLU A 314 25.70 -30.43 -5.69
C GLU A 314 24.78 -31.45 -6.37
N ARG A 315 23.95 -31.02 -7.36
CA ARG A 315 23.12 -31.96 -8.16
C ARG A 315 23.95 -32.89 -9.02
N ILE A 316 25.05 -32.41 -9.62
CA ILE A 316 25.95 -33.23 -10.40
C ILE A 316 26.63 -34.26 -9.51
N ALA A 317 27.22 -33.84 -8.37
CA ALA A 317 27.86 -34.72 -7.42
C ALA A 317 26.90 -35.79 -6.85
N ALA A 318 25.65 -35.40 -6.53
CA ALA A 318 24.63 -36.33 -6.07
C ALA A 318 24.21 -37.34 -7.16
N ARG A 319 24.26 -36.93 -8.45
CA ARG A 319 24.00 -37.85 -9.57
C ARG A 319 25.14 -38.83 -9.79
N GLU A 320 26.38 -38.39 -9.67
CA GLU A 320 27.57 -39.23 -9.76
C GLU A 320 27.64 -40.26 -8.64
N GLN A 321 27.28 -39.90 -7.42
CA GLN A 321 27.20 -40.82 -6.27
C GLN A 321 26.07 -41.85 -6.38
N ARG A 322 25.03 -41.60 -7.19
CA ARG A 322 23.96 -42.57 -7.48
C ARG A 322 24.29 -43.58 -8.55
N VAL A 323 25.36 -43.35 -9.28
CA VAL A 323 25.88 -44.32 -10.27
C VAL A 323 26.87 -45.25 -9.53
N GLU A 324 26.38 -46.10 -8.62
CA GLU A 324 27.13 -47.26 -8.18
C GLU A 324 27.18 -48.31 -9.31
N PRO A 325 28.28 -49.11 -9.40
CA PRO A 325 28.48 -49.99 -10.53
C PRO A 325 27.37 -51.05 -10.58
N VAL A 326 26.73 -51.13 -11.73
CA VAL A 326 25.86 -52.24 -12.10
C VAL A 326 26.66 -53.51 -12.02
N ARG A 327 26.38 -54.38 -11.05
CA ARG A 327 26.83 -55.79 -11.07
C ARG A 327 26.32 -56.39 -12.36
N GLU A 328 27.23 -56.96 -13.15
CA GLU A 328 26.90 -57.79 -14.28
C GLU A 328 25.91 -58.90 -13.86
N VAL A 329 24.69 -58.80 -14.30
CA VAL A 329 23.74 -59.90 -14.27
C VAL A 329 23.50 -60.31 -15.73
N GLN A 330 23.79 -61.57 -15.99
CA GLN A 330 23.69 -62.26 -17.25
C GLN A 330 22.34 -62.04 -17.95
N GLN A 331 22.40 -61.90 -19.26
CA GLN A 331 21.32 -61.83 -20.22
C GLN A 331 20.26 -62.91 -20.00
N GLN A 332 19.01 -62.50 -19.90
CA GLN A 332 17.86 -63.22 -20.45
C GLN A 332 16.97 -62.21 -21.18
N ASP A 333 16.75 -62.55 -22.47
CA ASP A 333 15.84 -61.88 -23.37
C ASP A 333 14.44 -61.87 -22.77
N ASP A 334 13.78 -60.70 -22.78
CA ASP A 334 12.37 -60.61 -23.12
C ASP A 334 12.00 -59.17 -23.52
N ASN A 335 11.37 -59.08 -24.66
CA ASN A 335 11.06 -57.92 -25.46
C ASN A 335 9.75 -57.28 -24.95
N VAL A 336 9.79 -56.08 -24.33
CA VAL A 336 8.65 -55.15 -24.20
C VAL A 336 9.15 -53.71 -24.18
N PRO A 337 8.63 -52.81 -25.04
CA PRO A 337 9.03 -51.39 -24.99
C PRO A 337 8.28 -50.67 -23.86
N ALA A 338 9.03 -50.15 -22.93
CA ALA A 338 8.49 -49.27 -21.89
C ALA A 338 8.58 -47.82 -22.35
N GLU A 339 7.44 -47.13 -22.35
CA GLU A 339 7.32 -45.69 -22.49
C GLU A 339 8.08 -45.00 -21.36
N ILE A 340 8.88 -44.01 -21.72
CA ILE A 340 9.61 -43.16 -20.79
C ILE A 340 8.68 -42.02 -20.39
N PRO A 341 8.34 -41.84 -19.11
CA PRO A 341 7.63 -40.67 -18.70
C PRO A 341 8.56 -39.45 -18.70
N GLU A 342 8.13 -38.37 -19.33
CA GLU A 342 8.79 -37.06 -19.29
C GLU A 342 8.87 -36.52 -17.85
N PRO A 343 9.94 -35.80 -17.48
CA PRO A 343 10.07 -35.24 -16.16
C PRO A 343 9.08 -34.08 -15.95
N THR A 344 8.22 -34.22 -14.97
CA THR A 344 7.33 -33.14 -14.51
C THR A 344 8.17 -31.98 -13.97
N VAL A 345 8.00 -30.83 -14.58
CA VAL A 345 8.52 -29.54 -14.11
C VAL A 345 7.85 -29.23 -12.76
N SER A 346 8.64 -28.83 -11.78
CA SER A 346 8.15 -28.54 -10.43
C SER A 346 7.24 -27.31 -10.44
N GLU A 347 6.11 -27.39 -9.75
CA GLU A 347 5.02 -26.39 -9.60
C GLU A 347 5.44 -24.96 -9.17
N TYR A 348 6.71 -24.65 -9.14
CA TYR A 348 7.18 -23.34 -8.67
C TYR A 348 7.44 -22.31 -9.78
N ASP A 349 7.45 -22.70 -11.04
CA ASP A 349 7.77 -21.81 -12.17
C ASP A 349 6.54 -21.44 -13.04
N GLU A 350 5.41 -22.14 -12.94
CA GLU A 350 4.24 -21.90 -13.80
C GLU A 350 3.36 -20.72 -13.39
N ASP A 351 3.43 -20.23 -12.14
CA ASP A 351 2.62 -19.08 -11.68
C ASP A 351 3.10 -17.72 -12.22
N PHE A 352 4.23 -17.66 -12.92
CA PHE A 352 4.80 -16.39 -13.39
C PHE A 352 4.48 -16.05 -14.85
N GLU A 353 4.13 -17.02 -15.68
CA GLU A 353 3.91 -16.81 -17.13
C GLU A 353 2.43 -16.63 -17.53
N GLN A 354 1.46 -17.02 -16.71
CA GLN A 354 0.06 -16.96 -17.09
C GLN A 354 -0.65 -15.60 -16.89
N GLU A 355 -0.04 -14.64 -16.17
CA GLU A 355 -0.64 -13.31 -15.99
C GLU A 355 -0.20 -12.26 -17.02
N GLU A 356 0.90 -12.45 -17.76
CA GLU A 356 1.33 -11.49 -18.80
C GLU A 356 0.50 -11.54 -20.09
N THR A 357 -0.24 -12.62 -20.34
CA THR A 357 -1.05 -12.76 -21.56
C THR A 357 -2.46 -12.18 -21.44
N PHE A 358 -2.90 -11.76 -20.25
CA PHE A 358 -4.27 -11.23 -20.05
C PHE A 358 -4.37 -9.70 -20.12
N GLU A 359 -3.26 -8.97 -20.08
CA GLU A 359 -3.26 -7.49 -20.15
C GLU A 359 -3.11 -6.91 -21.57
N MET A 360 -2.91 -7.74 -22.62
CA MET A 360 -2.75 -7.24 -23.99
C MET A 360 -4.00 -7.42 -24.89
N SER A 361 -5.15 -7.78 -24.35
CA SER A 361 -6.39 -7.82 -25.13
C SER A 361 -7.63 -7.37 -24.34
N MET A 362 -7.64 -6.08 -23.96
CA MET A 362 -8.87 -5.28 -23.77
C MET A 362 -8.50 -3.79 -23.70
#